data_3a6390868afefa60fe402c0b2d8fcc7f
#
_entry.id   3a6390868afefa60fe402c0b2d8fcc7f
#
_cell.length_a   1.000
_cell.length_b   1.000
_cell.length_c   1.000
_cell.angle_alpha   90.00
_cell.angle_beta   90.00
_cell.angle_gamma   90.00
#
_symmetry.space_group_name_H-M   'P 1'
#
loop_
_entity.id
_entity.type
_entity.pdbx_description
1 polymer ?
#
loop_
_entity_poly.entity_id
_entity_poly.type
_entity_poly.pdbx_seq_one_letter_code
_entity_poly.pdbx_strand_id
1 'polypeptide(L)'
;MHVGILGGTGPAGRGVAVRLAEAGIRVTIGSRDAERAAAVAGDVVARWPDSDLELGGAENADAAKADLVVLATPWESAIPTVRSLREPLAGKVVVSMVNALV
;
A
#
# COMPACT_ATOMS: atom_id res chain seq x y z
N MET A 1 -5.34 -13.93 -1.72
CA MET A 1 -4.13 -13.20 -1.27
C MET A 1 -4.48 -11.75 -0.97
N HIS A 2 -3.92 -11.20 0.07
CA HIS A 2 -4.08 -9.81 0.44
C HIS A 2 -2.72 -9.11 0.38
N VAL A 3 -2.64 -7.99 -0.32
CA VAL A 3 -1.42 -7.20 -0.47
C VAL A 3 -1.61 -5.85 0.21
N GLY A 4 -0.66 -5.49 1.07
CA GLY A 4 -0.62 -4.18 1.71
C GLY A 4 0.47 -3.32 1.07
N ILE A 5 0.18 -2.06 0.80
CA ILE A 5 1.14 -1.14 0.18
C ILE A 5 1.44 -0.02 1.16
N LEU A 6 2.60 -0.08 1.78
CA LEU A 6 3.04 0.94 2.76
C LEU A 6 3.43 2.22 2.03
N GLY A 7 2.89 3.34 2.48
CA GLY A 7 3.12 4.62 1.82
C GLY A 7 2.48 4.66 0.43
N GLY A 8 1.38 3.96 0.23
CA GLY A 8 0.77 3.75 -1.07
C GLY A 8 -0.08 4.89 -1.62
N THR A 9 -0.08 6.06 -0.98
CA THR A 9 -0.90 7.20 -1.43
C THR A 9 -0.26 7.98 -2.58
N GLY A 10 1.02 7.77 -2.88
CA GLY A 10 1.70 8.40 -3.99
C GLY A 10 1.38 7.74 -5.34
N PRO A 11 1.83 8.34 -6.47
CA PRO A 11 1.51 7.83 -7.81
C PRO A 11 1.95 6.38 -8.04
N ALA A 12 3.16 6.03 -7.62
CA ALA A 12 3.69 4.67 -7.81
C ALA A 12 2.89 3.63 -7.03
N GLY A 13 2.59 3.91 -5.76
CA GLY A 13 1.80 3.02 -4.92
C GLY A 13 0.38 2.84 -5.44
N ARG A 14 -0.26 3.93 -5.86
CA ARG A 14 -1.60 3.87 -6.44
C ARG A 14 -1.62 3.07 -7.75
N GLY A 15 -0.60 3.23 -8.58
CA GLY A 15 -0.48 2.49 -9.84
C GLY A 15 -0.39 0.98 -9.60
N VAL A 16 0.45 0.55 -8.67
CA VAL A 16 0.56 -0.86 -8.30
C VAL A 16 -0.75 -1.37 -7.71
N ALA A 17 -1.39 -0.57 -6.84
CA ALA A 17 -2.64 -0.95 -6.20
C ALA A 17 -3.73 -1.26 -7.23
N VAL A 18 -3.90 -0.39 -8.24
CA VAL A 18 -4.88 -0.59 -9.31
C VAL A 18 -4.59 -1.88 -10.08
N ARG A 19 -3.34 -2.09 -10.46
CA ARG A 19 -2.96 -3.26 -11.26
C ARG A 19 -3.23 -4.56 -10.51
N LEU A 20 -2.90 -4.60 -9.24
CA LEU A 20 -3.15 -5.79 -8.42
C LEU A 20 -4.64 -6.02 -8.21
N ALA A 21 -5.38 -4.95 -7.93
CA ALA A 21 -6.83 -5.04 -7.72
C ALA A 21 -7.57 -5.47 -9.00
N GLU A 22 -7.14 -4.97 -10.16
CA GLU A 22 -7.68 -5.41 -11.44
C GLU A 22 -7.46 -6.90 -11.70
N ALA A 23 -6.36 -7.44 -11.17
CA ALA A 23 -6.04 -8.86 -11.26
C ALA A 23 -6.83 -9.72 -10.25
N GLY A 24 -7.73 -9.11 -9.48
CA GLY A 24 -8.56 -9.83 -8.51
C GLY A 24 -7.91 -10.00 -7.14
N ILE A 25 -6.83 -9.28 -6.87
CA ILE A 25 -6.13 -9.33 -5.58
C ILE A 25 -6.69 -8.26 -4.65
N ARG A 26 -6.97 -8.64 -3.40
CA ARG A 26 -7.37 -7.69 -2.38
C ARG A 26 -6.18 -6.82 -1.99
N VAL A 27 -6.37 -5.49 -2.00
CA VAL A 27 -5.29 -4.53 -1.74
C VAL A 27 -5.69 -3.53 -0.65
N THR A 28 -4.77 -3.24 0.25
CA THR A 28 -4.91 -2.17 1.23
C THR A 28 -3.79 -1.15 1.02
N ILE A 29 -4.16 0.08 0.68
CA ILE A 29 -3.22 1.19 0.61
C ILE A 29 -2.98 1.69 2.03
N GLY A 30 -1.72 1.71 2.46
CA GLY A 30 -1.32 2.20 3.76
C GLY A 30 -0.80 3.63 3.72
N SER A 31 -1.02 4.36 4.79
CA SER A 31 -0.51 5.71 5.00
C SER A 31 -0.30 5.92 6.50
N ARG A 32 0.39 6.99 6.87
CA ARG A 32 0.45 7.42 8.28
C ARG A 32 -0.89 7.98 8.74
N ASP A 33 -1.74 8.39 7.79
CA ASP A 33 -3.07 8.93 8.03
C ASP A 33 -4.10 8.02 7.38
N ALA A 34 -4.89 7.33 8.21
CA ALA A 34 -5.91 6.40 7.74
C ALA A 34 -6.99 7.08 6.89
N GLU A 35 -7.37 8.32 7.22
CA GLU A 35 -8.38 9.06 6.45
C GLU A 35 -7.88 9.37 5.05
N ARG A 36 -6.62 9.78 4.94
CA ARG A 36 -6.00 10.04 3.64
C ARG A 36 -5.93 8.76 2.81
N ALA A 37 -5.55 7.66 3.42
CA ALA A 37 -5.48 6.37 2.73
C ALA A 37 -6.85 5.96 2.21
N ALA A 38 -7.89 6.09 3.04
CA ALA A 38 -9.26 5.76 2.64
C ALA A 38 -9.75 6.65 1.50
N ALA A 39 -9.44 7.95 1.55
CA ALA A 39 -9.82 8.89 0.49
C ALA A 39 -9.14 8.55 -0.84
N VAL A 40 -7.84 8.23 -0.81
CA VAL A 40 -7.10 7.84 -2.01
C VAL A 40 -7.65 6.54 -2.59
N ALA A 41 -7.92 5.54 -1.75
CA ALA A 41 -8.50 4.28 -2.21
C ALA A 41 -9.88 4.50 -2.83
N GLY A 42 -10.72 5.34 -2.22
CA GLY A 42 -12.03 5.69 -2.75
C GLY A 42 -11.96 6.37 -4.11
N ASP A 43 -11.01 7.30 -4.29
CA ASP A 43 -10.79 7.97 -5.57
C ASP A 43 -10.38 6.99 -6.66
N VAL A 44 -9.51 6.04 -6.33
CA VAL A 44 -9.08 5.02 -7.28
C VAL A 44 -10.26 4.15 -7.71
N VAL A 45 -11.03 3.66 -6.76
CA VAL A 45 -12.20 2.83 -7.06
C VAL A 45 -13.22 3.60 -7.91
N ALA A 46 -13.43 4.87 -7.63
CA ALA A 46 -14.39 5.71 -8.36
C ALA A 46 -13.99 5.91 -9.83
N ARG A 47 -12.70 5.85 -10.16
CA ARG A 47 -12.22 5.97 -11.54
C ARG A 47 -12.43 4.70 -12.36
N TRP A 48 -12.71 3.59 -11.71
CA TRP A 48 -12.89 2.28 -12.37
C TRP A 48 -14.24 1.68 -11.96
N PRO A 49 -15.35 2.36 -12.27
CA PRO A 49 -16.67 1.98 -11.76
C PRO A 49 -17.17 0.63 -12.27
N ASP A 50 -16.69 0.20 -13.44
CA ASP A 50 -17.09 -1.08 -14.04
C ASP A 50 -16.23 -2.26 -13.55
N SER A 51 -15.22 -1.99 -12.74
CA SER A 51 -14.34 -3.01 -12.18
C SER A 51 -14.68 -3.20 -10.72
N ASP A 52 -14.77 -4.45 -10.29
CA ASP A 52 -15.07 -4.78 -8.89
C ASP A 52 -13.76 -4.87 -8.11
N LEU A 53 -13.20 -3.71 -7.78
CA LEU A 53 -11.90 -3.63 -7.10
C LEU A 53 -12.05 -3.79 -5.60
N GLU A 54 -11.38 -4.80 -5.03
CA GLU A 54 -11.24 -4.93 -3.58
C GLU A 54 -10.05 -4.08 -3.11
N LEU A 55 -10.25 -2.78 -3.03
CA LEU A 55 -9.24 -1.81 -2.69
C LEU A 55 -9.71 -0.91 -1.56
N GLY A 56 -8.98 -0.91 -0.47
CA GLY A 56 -9.26 -0.06 0.68
C GLY A 56 -8.02 0.68 1.14
N GLY A 57 -8.19 1.52 2.14
CA GLY A 57 -7.12 2.29 2.75
C GLY A 57 -7.13 2.16 4.26
N ALA A 58 -5.95 2.21 4.87
CA ALA A 58 -5.77 2.09 6.31
C ALA A 58 -4.45 2.72 6.73
N GLU A 59 -4.17 2.73 8.03
CA GLU A 59 -2.84 3.07 8.51
C GLU A 59 -1.82 2.02 8.04
N ASN A 60 -0.57 2.42 7.91
CA ASN A 60 0.52 1.51 7.51
C ASN A 60 0.59 0.25 8.39
N ALA A 61 0.36 0.39 9.69
CA ALA A 61 0.39 -0.75 10.60
C ALA A 61 -0.65 -1.81 10.24
N ASP A 62 -1.84 -1.41 9.80
CA ASP A 62 -2.88 -2.33 9.37
C ASP A 62 -2.58 -2.92 7.99
N ALA A 63 -2.08 -2.11 7.07
CA ALA A 63 -1.66 -2.61 5.76
C ALA A 63 -0.54 -3.64 5.88
N ALA A 64 0.35 -3.49 6.86
CA ALA A 64 1.45 -4.41 7.11
C ALA A 64 1.00 -5.80 7.58
N LYS A 65 -0.26 -5.96 7.97
CA LYS A 65 -0.81 -7.26 8.37
C LYS A 65 -1.18 -8.15 7.17
N ALA A 66 -1.12 -7.62 5.96
CA ALA A 66 -1.42 -8.38 4.75
C ALA A 66 -0.43 -9.54 4.54
N ASP A 67 -0.76 -10.44 3.61
CA ASP A 67 0.08 -11.61 3.30
C ASP A 67 1.41 -11.22 2.65
N LEU A 68 1.35 -10.24 1.75
CA LEU A 68 2.51 -9.69 1.07
C LEU A 68 2.49 -8.18 1.27
N VAL A 69 3.64 -7.59 1.52
CA VAL A 69 3.76 -6.15 1.75
C VAL A 69 4.66 -5.52 0.70
N VAL A 70 4.18 -4.42 0.11
CA VAL A 70 4.96 -3.61 -0.83
C VAL A 70 5.33 -2.31 -0.14
N LEU A 71 6.60 -1.94 -0.18
CA LEU A 71 7.09 -0.68 0.37
C LEU A 71 7.18 0.34 -0.77
N ALA A 72 6.35 1.38 -0.69
CA ALA A 72 6.24 2.42 -1.73
C ALA A 72 6.40 3.83 -1.16
N THR A 73 7.07 3.96 -0.02
CA THR A 73 7.35 5.27 0.60
C THR A 73 8.42 6.02 -0.19
N PRO A 74 8.54 7.35 -0.02
CA PRO A 74 9.73 8.06 -0.47
C PRO A 74 10.99 7.47 0.17
N TRP A 75 12.13 7.66 -0.50
CA TRP A 75 13.42 7.10 -0.04
C TRP A 75 13.71 7.45 1.43
N GLU A 76 13.53 8.71 1.81
CA GLU A 76 13.84 9.19 3.16
C GLU A 76 12.99 8.53 4.25
N SER A 77 11.80 8.07 3.88
CA SER A 77 10.85 7.46 4.81
C SER A 77 10.96 5.94 4.91
N ALA A 78 11.70 5.31 4.00
CA ALA A 78 11.73 3.85 3.87
C ALA A 78 12.21 3.15 5.14
N ILE A 79 13.40 3.49 5.62
CA ILE A 79 13.98 2.85 6.80
C ILE A 79 13.19 3.16 8.07
N PRO A 80 12.82 4.42 8.35
CA PRO A 80 11.97 4.72 9.50
C PRO A 80 10.65 3.95 9.49
N THR A 81 10.01 3.83 8.33
CA THR A 81 8.73 3.11 8.18
C THR A 81 8.91 1.64 8.51
N VAL A 82 9.88 0.96 7.90
CA VAL A 82 10.13 -0.45 8.16
C VAL A 82 10.51 -0.69 9.62
N ARG A 83 11.33 0.18 10.18
CA ARG A 83 11.77 0.07 11.58
C ARG A 83 10.61 0.19 12.55
N SER A 84 9.68 1.12 12.30
CA SER A 84 8.51 1.31 13.16
C SER A 84 7.50 0.15 13.06
N LEU A 85 7.55 -0.62 11.98
CA LEU A 85 6.58 -1.69 11.70
C LEU A 85 7.22 -3.09 11.76
N ARG A 86 8.38 -3.23 12.38
CA ARG A 86 9.08 -4.51 12.37
C ARG A 86 8.30 -5.67 12.99
N GLU A 87 7.42 -5.42 13.96
CA GLU A 87 6.61 -6.48 14.53
C GLU A 87 5.59 -7.04 13.54
N PRO A 88 4.70 -6.21 12.95
CA PRO A 88 3.78 -6.72 11.94
C PRO A 88 4.46 -7.23 10.68
N LEU A 89 5.66 -6.74 10.36
CA LEU A 89 6.41 -7.20 9.19
C LEU A 89 7.22 -8.47 9.42
N ALA A 90 7.37 -8.90 10.67
CA ALA A 90 8.17 -10.08 10.98
C ALA A 90 7.64 -11.32 10.26
N GLY A 91 8.52 -12.05 9.59
CA GLY A 91 8.16 -13.26 8.85
C GLY A 91 7.44 -13.03 7.53
N LYS A 92 7.29 -11.78 7.09
CA LYS A 92 6.62 -11.46 5.83
C LYS A 92 7.61 -11.18 4.71
N VAL A 93 7.17 -11.42 3.49
CA VAL A 93 7.90 -10.98 2.30
C VAL A 93 7.56 -9.52 2.07
N VAL A 94 8.58 -8.68 1.97
CA VAL A 94 8.45 -7.26 1.69
C VAL A 94 9.14 -6.96 0.36
N VAL A 95 8.36 -6.46 -0.60
CA VAL A 95 8.89 -6.04 -1.89
C VAL A 95 9.06 -4.53 -1.87
N SER A 96 10.27 -4.05 -2.14
CA SER A 96 10.54 -2.61 -2.13
C SER A 96 10.47 -2.03 -3.53
N MET A 97 9.70 -0.94 -3.67
CA MET A 97 9.68 -0.10 -4.86
C MET A 97 10.52 1.17 -4.64
N VAL A 98 11.15 1.28 -3.49
CA VAL A 98 11.89 2.47 -3.10
C VAL A 98 13.16 2.60 -3.92
N ASN A 99 13.44 3.81 -4.41
CA ASN A 99 14.58 4.08 -5.25
C ASN A 99 15.31 5.34 -4.77
N ALA A 100 16.60 5.19 -4.52
CA ALA A 100 17.46 6.30 -4.10
C ALA A 100 17.99 7.05 -5.35
N LEU A 101 17.09 7.73 -6.04
CA LEU A 101 17.48 8.58 -7.16
C LEU A 101 18.16 9.85 -6.66
N VAL A 102 19.29 10.15 -7.23
CA VAL A 102 20.08 11.33 -6.86
C VAL A 102 20.03 12.34 -8.01
#